data_4a619b2a8300d4bf73ee169c3b7ce51a
#
_entry.id   4a619b2a8300d4bf73ee169c3b7ce51a
#
_cell.length_a   1.000
_cell.length_b   1.000
_cell.length_c   1.000
_cell.angle_alpha   90.00
_cell.angle_beta   90.00
_cell.angle_gamma   90.00
#
_symmetry.space_group_name_H-M   'P 1'
#
loop_
_entity.id
_entity.type
_entity.pdbx_description
1 polymer ?
#
loop_
_entity_poly.entity_id
_entity_poly.type
_entity_poly.pdbx_seq_one_letter_code
_entity_poly.pdbx_strand_id
1 'polypeptide(L)'
;MSHTSRTPESIEASFASFRQKMQAEGLSESAIRAFRGSYAALLAGETGMIPEDTISPAQDLPCADALTPPAAERAAALLKQTVVIKLNGGLGTGMGLEKAKSLLPVRGEDTFLDLIARQILLLRSQTGGEVPMFMLMNSFSTSADSAEHLAKRFPQMGGRETWELMQNKVPKVLASTLEPATSPSSPDQEWCPPGHGDIYACLAGSGWLERLLSSGVRYAFVSNSDNLGATLDPAILAWFADSGMPFAMEVTRRTESDKKGGHLAVRLSDGRFLLRESAQCLKDDEKHFQDIDLHRYFNTNNLWIDLRALKVALAANEGLIPLPPIMNKKTVDPRDAASPAVVQLETAMGAAIECFAGAGAIEVSRVRFAPVKTTSDLLAVRSDAYELTEDFCLRLHPSRNGQPPHLHLDQKLCKLVDGLEQNFPHTPSLLHCRSLLVHGPVECGAGVVFKG
;
A
#
# COMPACT_ATOMS: atom_id res chain seq x y z
N MET A 1 28.63 -21.29 1.94
CA MET A 1 29.48 -20.21 2.53
C MET A 1 29.12 -20.14 3.99
N SER A 2 30.10 -20.28 4.90
CA SER A 2 29.86 -20.28 6.34
C SER A 2 29.31 -18.93 6.79
N HIS A 3 28.07 -18.89 7.31
CA HIS A 3 27.48 -17.72 7.93
C HIS A 3 28.20 -17.45 9.27
N THR A 4 29.28 -16.69 9.24
CA THR A 4 29.82 -16.06 10.45
C THR A 4 28.89 -14.92 10.81
N SER A 5 28.16 -15.02 11.92
CA SER A 5 27.37 -13.93 12.48
C SER A 5 28.28 -12.68 12.65
N ARG A 6 28.00 -11.63 11.88
CA ARG A 6 28.75 -10.38 11.98
C ARG A 6 28.45 -9.71 13.33
N THR A 7 29.47 -9.17 13.98
CA THR A 7 29.29 -8.43 15.23
C THR A 7 28.59 -7.10 14.96
N PRO A 8 27.89 -6.50 15.94
CA PRO A 8 27.32 -5.15 15.82
C PRO A 8 28.32 -4.10 15.33
N GLU A 9 29.57 -4.18 15.77
CA GLU A 9 30.67 -3.29 15.34
C GLU A 9 30.99 -3.46 13.84
N SER A 10 30.99 -4.70 13.34
CA SER A 10 31.24 -4.95 11.91
C SER A 10 30.08 -4.47 11.02
N ILE A 11 28.86 -4.51 11.53
CA ILE A 11 27.68 -3.96 10.83
C ILE A 11 27.79 -2.43 10.79
N GLU A 12 28.14 -1.78 11.90
CA GLU A 12 28.28 -0.32 11.96
C GLU A 12 29.39 0.19 11.02
N ALA A 13 30.53 -0.49 10.99
CA ALA A 13 31.63 -0.16 10.07
C ALA A 13 31.18 -0.27 8.59
N SER A 14 30.44 -1.34 8.23
CA SER A 14 29.93 -1.52 6.88
C SER A 14 28.81 -0.53 6.54
N PHE A 15 28.06 -0.04 7.53
CA PHE A 15 26.97 0.90 7.36
C PHE A 15 27.42 2.38 7.26
N ALA A 16 28.66 2.69 7.64
CA ALA A 16 29.14 4.06 7.74
C ALA A 16 28.98 4.86 6.42
N SER A 17 29.28 4.24 5.28
CA SER A 17 29.14 4.86 3.95
C SER A 17 27.67 5.17 3.60
N PHE A 18 26.75 4.27 3.96
CA PHE A 18 25.31 4.50 3.81
C PHE A 18 24.82 5.65 4.70
N ARG A 19 25.21 5.65 5.97
CA ARG A 19 24.87 6.73 6.90
C ARG A 19 25.32 8.09 6.37
N GLN A 20 26.58 8.20 5.94
CA GLN A 20 27.10 9.43 5.36
C GLN A 20 26.31 9.88 4.14
N LYS A 21 26.01 8.95 3.22
CA LYS A 21 25.22 9.22 2.01
C LYS A 21 23.81 9.70 2.34
N MET A 22 23.14 9.04 3.28
CA MET A 22 21.78 9.39 3.71
C MET A 22 21.74 10.74 4.46
N GLN A 23 22.73 11.02 5.30
CA GLN A 23 22.85 12.31 5.99
C GLN A 23 23.12 13.47 5.02
N ALA A 24 23.95 13.26 4.00
CA ALA A 24 24.20 14.26 2.96
C ALA A 24 22.92 14.64 2.17
N GLU A 25 21.97 13.70 2.05
CA GLU A 25 20.65 13.93 1.46
C GLU A 25 19.61 14.49 2.45
N GLY A 26 20.01 14.78 3.69
CA GLY A 26 19.13 15.35 4.71
C GLY A 26 18.06 14.38 5.25
N LEU A 27 18.27 13.08 5.13
CA LEU A 27 17.32 12.09 5.64
C LEU A 27 17.31 12.06 7.17
N SER A 28 16.11 11.81 7.74
CA SER A 28 15.93 11.76 9.19
C SER A 28 16.65 10.57 9.83
N GLU A 29 17.02 10.69 11.12
CA GLU A 29 17.57 9.56 11.88
C GLU A 29 16.63 8.36 11.92
N SER A 30 15.30 8.56 11.89
CA SER A 30 14.32 7.47 11.80
C SER A 30 14.45 6.70 10.49
N ALA A 31 14.61 7.39 9.35
CA ALA A 31 14.86 6.76 8.06
C ALA A 31 16.19 6.00 8.01
N ILE A 32 17.26 6.61 8.56
CA ILE A 32 18.58 6.00 8.61
C ILE A 32 18.56 4.72 9.45
N ARG A 33 17.91 4.75 10.62
CA ARG A 33 17.78 3.56 11.48
C ARG A 33 16.94 2.46 10.84
N ALA A 34 15.84 2.82 10.20
CA ALA A 34 15.00 1.84 9.51
C ALA A 34 15.77 1.11 8.40
N PHE A 35 16.52 1.87 7.58
CA PHE A 35 17.38 1.29 6.54
C PHE A 35 18.51 0.44 7.13
N ARG A 36 19.13 0.90 8.23
CA ARG A 36 20.18 0.14 8.95
C ARG A 36 19.66 -1.23 9.40
N GLY A 37 18.43 -1.30 9.92
CA GLY A 37 17.79 -2.57 10.30
C GLY A 37 17.69 -3.54 9.13
N SER A 38 17.16 -3.07 8.00
CA SER A 38 17.01 -3.88 6.77
C SER A 38 18.39 -4.30 6.20
N TYR A 39 19.40 -3.41 6.27
CA TYR A 39 20.76 -3.72 5.85
C TYR A 39 21.42 -4.74 6.76
N ALA A 40 21.22 -4.66 8.07
CA ALA A 40 21.72 -5.65 9.02
C ALA A 40 21.14 -7.05 8.76
N ALA A 41 19.84 -7.15 8.47
CA ALA A 41 19.19 -8.39 8.08
C ALA A 41 19.77 -8.97 6.77
N LEU A 42 20.05 -8.11 5.77
CA LEU A 42 20.76 -8.52 4.55
C LEU A 42 22.15 -9.10 4.86
N LEU A 43 22.94 -8.43 5.71
CA LEU A 43 24.26 -8.88 6.12
C LEU A 43 24.23 -10.21 6.93
N ALA A 44 23.18 -10.41 7.72
CA ALA A 44 22.94 -11.64 8.46
C ALA A 44 22.53 -12.82 7.54
N GLY A 45 22.22 -12.53 6.26
CA GLY A 45 21.70 -13.52 5.32
C GLY A 45 20.28 -13.95 5.63
N GLU A 46 19.54 -13.11 6.34
CA GLU A 46 18.12 -13.34 6.57
C GLU A 46 17.39 -13.37 5.23
N THR A 47 16.66 -14.44 4.99
CA THR A 47 15.93 -14.62 3.73
C THR A 47 14.54 -14.00 3.78
N GLY A 48 14.04 -13.71 4.99
CA GLY A 48 12.66 -13.28 5.21
C GLY A 48 11.62 -14.38 4.91
N MET A 49 12.06 -15.62 4.66
CA MET A 49 11.15 -16.72 4.37
C MET A 49 10.36 -17.15 5.60
N ILE A 50 9.08 -17.43 5.38
CA ILE A 50 8.14 -17.93 6.39
C ILE A 50 7.70 -19.32 5.97
N PRO A 51 8.26 -20.40 6.56
CA PRO A 51 7.88 -21.77 6.24
C PRO A 51 6.43 -22.06 6.65
N GLU A 52 5.75 -22.90 5.88
CA GLU A 52 4.35 -23.28 6.13
C GLU A 52 4.16 -23.97 7.50
N ASP A 53 5.10 -24.77 7.93
CA ASP A 53 5.07 -25.50 9.21
C ASP A 53 5.27 -24.59 10.45
N THR A 54 5.57 -23.31 10.24
CA THR A 54 5.70 -22.29 11.33
C THR A 54 4.45 -21.45 11.54
N ILE A 55 3.44 -21.64 10.69
CA ILE A 55 2.21 -20.84 10.70
C ILE A 55 0.96 -21.73 10.69
N SER A 56 -0.17 -21.12 11.04
CA SER A 56 -1.50 -21.69 10.84
C SER A 56 -2.41 -20.68 10.15
N PRO A 57 -3.47 -21.14 9.47
CA PRO A 57 -4.45 -20.24 8.86
C PRO A 57 -5.12 -19.35 9.91
N ALA A 58 -5.31 -18.07 9.59
CA ALA A 58 -6.19 -17.21 10.37
C ALA A 58 -7.64 -17.67 10.21
N GLN A 59 -8.41 -17.70 11.30
CA GLN A 59 -9.80 -18.15 11.35
C GLN A 59 -10.65 -17.22 12.22
N ASP A 60 -11.96 -17.29 12.06
CA ASP A 60 -12.96 -16.67 12.95
C ASP A 60 -12.75 -15.15 13.16
N LEU A 61 -12.42 -14.43 12.09
CA LEU A 61 -12.29 -12.99 12.17
C LEU A 61 -13.66 -12.30 12.28
N PRO A 62 -13.76 -11.19 13.05
CA PRO A 62 -14.95 -10.36 13.01
C PRO A 62 -15.23 -9.87 11.58
N CYS A 63 -16.51 -9.76 11.22
CA CYS A 63 -16.94 -9.32 9.90
C CYS A 63 -17.47 -7.88 9.98
N ALA A 64 -16.97 -7.01 9.13
CA ALA A 64 -17.38 -5.61 9.10
C ALA A 64 -18.86 -5.44 8.76
N ASP A 65 -19.41 -6.32 7.91
CA ASP A 65 -20.84 -6.26 7.52
C ASP A 65 -21.79 -6.58 8.69
N ALA A 66 -21.28 -7.17 9.78
CA ALA A 66 -22.03 -7.44 11.01
C ALA A 66 -21.94 -6.31 12.05
N LEU A 67 -21.14 -5.27 11.80
CA LEU A 67 -21.00 -4.16 12.72
C LEU A 67 -22.22 -3.25 12.68
N THR A 68 -22.61 -2.78 13.87
CA THR A 68 -23.66 -1.75 13.97
C THR A 68 -23.01 -0.35 13.81
N PRO A 69 -23.51 0.49 12.89
CA PRO A 69 -23.05 1.86 12.78
C PRO A 69 -23.20 2.62 14.12
N PRO A 70 -22.20 3.41 14.51
CA PRO A 70 -22.29 4.21 15.73
C PRO A 70 -23.34 5.33 15.59
N ALA A 71 -23.86 5.83 16.72
CA ALA A 71 -24.68 7.04 16.73
C ALA A 71 -23.90 8.22 16.10
N ALA A 72 -24.62 9.17 15.49
CA ALA A 72 -24.02 10.28 14.73
C ALA A 72 -23.03 11.10 15.55
N GLU A 73 -23.36 11.39 16.82
CA GLU A 73 -22.48 12.14 17.73
C GLU A 73 -21.18 11.37 18.02
N ARG A 74 -21.28 10.04 18.19
CA ARG A 74 -20.11 9.17 18.40
C ARG A 74 -19.25 9.12 17.15
N ALA A 75 -19.87 8.96 15.96
CA ALA A 75 -19.17 8.99 14.68
C ALA A 75 -18.41 10.32 14.49
N ALA A 76 -19.07 11.46 14.71
CA ALA A 76 -18.46 12.77 14.61
C ALA A 76 -17.29 12.95 15.60
N ALA A 77 -17.44 12.47 16.84
CA ALA A 77 -16.39 12.54 17.85
C ALA A 77 -15.16 11.70 17.47
N LEU A 78 -15.35 10.52 16.88
CA LEU A 78 -14.26 9.66 16.41
C LEU A 78 -13.59 10.24 15.16
N LEU A 79 -14.36 10.77 14.21
CA LEU A 79 -13.80 11.42 13.01
C LEU A 79 -12.89 12.61 13.36
N LYS A 80 -13.20 13.37 14.42
CA LYS A 80 -12.33 14.45 14.93
C LYS A 80 -10.98 13.95 15.43
N GLN A 81 -10.88 12.69 15.83
CA GLN A 81 -9.66 12.06 16.32
C GLN A 81 -8.96 11.20 15.26
N THR A 82 -9.35 11.33 13.98
CA THR A 82 -8.87 10.44 12.93
C THR A 82 -8.17 11.20 11.82
N VAL A 83 -7.08 10.62 11.31
CA VAL A 83 -6.43 11.03 10.07
C VAL A 83 -6.60 9.93 9.02
N VAL A 84 -6.94 10.32 7.80
CA VAL A 84 -6.92 9.44 6.62
C VAL A 84 -5.61 9.65 5.88
N ILE A 85 -4.83 8.59 5.72
CA ILE A 85 -3.54 8.62 5.01
C ILE A 85 -3.67 7.79 3.74
N LYS A 86 -3.50 8.42 2.58
CA LYS A 86 -3.47 7.73 1.28
C LYS A 86 -2.02 7.58 0.80
N LEU A 87 -1.63 6.34 0.48
CA LEU A 87 -0.31 6.05 -0.08
C LEU A 87 -0.27 6.42 -1.57
N ASN A 88 0.60 7.33 -1.93
CA ASN A 88 0.69 7.91 -3.27
C ASN A 88 2.14 7.96 -3.82
N GLY A 89 3.00 7.05 -3.37
CA GLY A 89 4.41 7.04 -3.77
C GLY A 89 4.70 6.46 -5.14
N GLY A 90 3.74 5.75 -5.77
CA GLY A 90 3.95 5.02 -7.01
C GLY A 90 3.67 5.83 -8.28
N LEU A 91 4.58 5.79 -9.25
CA LEU A 91 4.38 6.37 -10.58
C LEU A 91 3.52 5.48 -11.50
N GLY A 92 3.37 4.18 -11.20
CA GLY A 92 2.68 3.26 -12.13
C GLY A 92 3.50 2.95 -13.40
N THR A 93 4.82 2.91 -13.29
CA THR A 93 5.74 2.64 -14.42
C THR A 93 5.46 1.33 -15.14
N GLY A 94 4.91 0.33 -14.43
CA GLY A 94 4.45 -0.93 -15.04
C GLY A 94 3.31 -0.76 -16.05
N MET A 95 2.58 0.37 -15.98
CA MET A 95 1.50 0.77 -16.88
C MET A 95 1.94 1.90 -17.86
N GLY A 96 3.24 2.27 -17.87
CA GLY A 96 3.80 3.31 -18.73
C GLY A 96 3.56 4.75 -18.27
N LEU A 97 3.18 4.95 -17.00
CA LEU A 97 2.91 6.30 -16.50
C LEU A 97 4.20 7.01 -16.12
N GLU A 98 4.26 8.30 -16.43
CA GLU A 98 5.35 9.22 -16.07
C GLU A 98 5.01 10.09 -14.85
N LYS A 99 3.72 10.19 -14.52
CA LYS A 99 3.18 10.95 -13.38
C LYS A 99 2.66 10.02 -12.29
N ALA A 100 2.30 10.61 -11.15
CA ALA A 100 1.67 9.86 -10.07
C ALA A 100 0.47 9.05 -10.58
N LYS A 101 0.42 7.77 -10.25
CA LYS A 101 -0.66 6.86 -10.67
C LYS A 101 -2.05 7.37 -10.26
N SER A 102 -2.13 8.07 -9.14
CA SER A 102 -3.38 8.69 -8.69
C SER A 102 -3.93 9.78 -9.60
N LEU A 103 -3.13 10.28 -10.54
CA LEU A 103 -3.57 11.25 -11.56
C LEU A 103 -4.11 10.57 -12.84
N LEU A 104 -4.16 9.25 -12.87
CA LEU A 104 -4.78 8.50 -13.96
C LEU A 104 -6.30 8.67 -13.92
N PRO A 105 -6.96 9.08 -15.04
CA PRO A 105 -8.41 9.16 -15.11
C PRO A 105 -9.07 7.81 -14.95
N VAL A 106 -10.13 7.76 -14.14
CA VAL A 106 -10.84 6.52 -13.79
C VAL A 106 -12.34 6.61 -14.09
N ARG A 107 -12.93 7.80 -14.03
CA ARG A 107 -14.33 8.06 -14.39
C ARG A 107 -14.44 9.38 -15.17
N GLY A 108 -14.63 9.29 -16.49
CA GLY A 108 -14.54 10.46 -17.34
C GLY A 108 -13.17 11.14 -17.18
N GLU A 109 -13.18 12.41 -16.80
CA GLU A 109 -11.95 13.16 -16.50
C GLU A 109 -11.50 13.05 -15.03
N ASP A 110 -12.31 12.44 -14.16
CA ASP A 110 -11.99 12.34 -12.75
C ASP A 110 -10.89 11.28 -12.52
N THR A 111 -9.81 11.72 -11.89
CA THR A 111 -8.69 10.88 -11.50
C THR A 111 -8.95 10.19 -10.16
N PHE A 112 -8.12 9.20 -9.79
CA PHE A 112 -8.15 8.63 -8.44
C PHE A 112 -8.04 9.72 -7.37
N LEU A 113 -7.14 10.69 -7.57
CA LEU A 113 -6.92 11.77 -6.59
C LEU A 113 -8.12 12.71 -6.50
N ASP A 114 -8.83 12.97 -7.60
CA ASP A 114 -10.07 13.75 -7.60
C ASP A 114 -11.13 13.08 -6.73
N LEU A 115 -11.34 11.78 -6.91
CA LEU A 115 -12.34 11.04 -6.16
C LEU A 115 -11.97 10.95 -4.67
N ILE A 116 -10.70 10.74 -4.35
CA ILE A 116 -10.21 10.79 -2.96
C ILE A 116 -10.48 12.16 -2.33
N ALA A 117 -10.14 13.25 -3.03
CA ALA A 117 -10.39 14.59 -2.52
C ALA A 117 -11.88 14.83 -2.24
N ARG A 118 -12.77 14.38 -3.16
CA ARG A 118 -14.23 14.47 -2.97
C ARG A 118 -14.72 13.63 -1.78
N GLN A 119 -14.21 12.41 -1.58
CA GLN A 119 -14.52 11.58 -0.42
C GLN A 119 -14.20 12.32 0.89
N ILE A 120 -13.01 12.92 0.98
CA ILE A 120 -12.57 13.66 2.17
C ILE A 120 -13.42 14.91 2.39
N LEU A 121 -13.68 15.67 1.34
CA LEU A 121 -14.50 16.90 1.43
C LEU A 121 -15.95 16.58 1.83
N LEU A 122 -16.50 15.47 1.36
CA LEU A 122 -17.82 14.99 1.78
C LEU A 122 -17.85 14.66 3.27
N LEU A 123 -16.87 13.91 3.77
CA LEU A 123 -16.74 13.61 5.21
C LEU A 123 -16.61 14.90 6.03
N ARG A 124 -15.83 15.87 5.58
CA ARG A 124 -15.66 17.17 6.22
C ARG A 124 -16.97 17.96 6.24
N SER A 125 -17.76 17.93 5.16
CA SER A 125 -19.06 18.60 5.12
C SER A 125 -20.07 18.03 6.12
N GLN A 126 -20.03 16.71 6.36
CA GLN A 126 -20.89 16.03 7.32
C GLN A 126 -20.49 16.30 8.78
N THR A 127 -19.24 16.65 9.03
CA THR A 127 -18.73 16.94 10.37
C THR A 127 -18.64 18.42 10.70
N GLY A 128 -19.00 19.27 9.76
CA GLY A 128 -19.04 20.73 9.92
C GLY A 128 -17.68 21.41 10.02
N GLY A 129 -16.61 20.80 9.45
CA GLY A 129 -15.28 21.37 9.56
C GLY A 129 -14.18 20.70 8.75
N GLU A 130 -12.95 20.77 9.26
CA GLU A 130 -11.73 20.26 8.64
C GLU A 130 -11.40 18.79 8.98
N VAL A 131 -12.35 18.12 9.62
CA VAL A 131 -12.17 16.73 10.06
C VAL A 131 -12.96 15.75 9.19
N PRO A 132 -12.44 14.53 8.96
CA PRO A 132 -11.14 14.03 9.44
C PRO A 132 -9.95 14.74 8.81
N MET A 133 -8.81 14.72 9.49
CA MET A 133 -7.55 15.15 8.87
C MET A 133 -7.22 14.25 7.69
N PHE A 134 -6.57 14.82 6.68
CA PHE A 134 -6.14 14.09 5.49
C PHE A 134 -4.66 14.23 5.27
N MET A 135 -4.01 13.13 4.88
CA MET A 135 -2.61 13.14 4.45
C MET A 135 -2.43 12.32 3.18
N LEU A 136 -1.56 12.78 2.31
CA LEU A 136 -1.14 12.09 1.10
C LEU A 136 0.35 11.74 1.24
N MET A 137 0.68 10.46 1.32
CA MET A 137 2.07 10.02 1.39
C MET A 137 2.65 9.95 -0.02
N ASN A 138 3.35 10.98 -0.41
CA ASN A 138 4.02 11.13 -1.70
C ASN A 138 5.47 10.67 -1.65
N SER A 139 5.96 10.17 -2.76
CA SER A 139 7.40 10.05 -3.02
C SER A 139 7.95 11.34 -3.65
N PHE A 140 9.27 11.44 -3.75
CA PHE A 140 9.93 12.53 -4.46
C PHE A 140 9.46 12.64 -5.94
N SER A 141 9.00 11.53 -6.53
CA SER A 141 8.54 11.50 -7.92
C SER A 141 7.07 11.87 -8.10
N THR A 142 6.26 11.84 -7.04
CA THR A 142 4.80 12.06 -7.15
C THR A 142 4.33 13.36 -6.50
N SER A 143 5.18 13.95 -5.69
CA SER A 143 4.85 15.10 -4.84
C SER A 143 4.45 16.36 -5.65
N ALA A 144 5.28 16.77 -6.60
CA ALA A 144 5.06 18.01 -7.37
C ALA A 144 3.75 17.95 -8.15
N ASP A 145 3.55 16.89 -8.94
CA ASP A 145 2.35 16.71 -9.76
C ASP A 145 1.07 16.64 -8.92
N SER A 146 1.12 15.91 -7.79
CA SER A 146 -0.03 15.78 -6.88
C SER A 146 -0.37 17.11 -6.21
N ALA A 147 0.63 17.89 -5.81
CA ALA A 147 0.42 19.19 -5.18
C ALA A 147 -0.16 20.21 -6.16
N GLU A 148 0.37 20.28 -7.39
CA GLU A 148 -0.18 21.13 -8.45
C GLU A 148 -1.64 20.78 -8.75
N HIS A 149 -1.93 19.48 -8.88
CA HIS A 149 -3.27 19.00 -9.17
C HIS A 149 -4.29 19.37 -8.09
N LEU A 150 -3.96 19.12 -6.81
CA LEU A 150 -4.84 19.46 -5.69
C LEU A 150 -5.01 20.97 -5.55
N ALA A 151 -3.95 21.75 -5.67
CA ALA A 151 -4.05 23.22 -5.58
C ALA A 151 -4.95 23.81 -6.67
N LYS A 152 -4.91 23.23 -7.88
CA LYS A 152 -5.72 23.69 -9.01
C LYS A 152 -7.18 23.27 -8.92
N ARG A 153 -7.47 22.01 -8.58
CA ARG A 153 -8.83 21.45 -8.62
C ARG A 153 -9.55 21.47 -7.28
N PHE A 154 -8.81 21.41 -6.18
CA PHE A 154 -9.35 21.31 -4.81
C PHE A 154 -8.63 22.25 -3.83
N PRO A 155 -8.62 23.58 -4.09
CA PRO A 155 -7.94 24.54 -3.20
C PRO A 155 -8.45 24.50 -1.76
N GLN A 156 -9.67 24.02 -1.52
CA GLN A 156 -10.27 23.83 -0.19
C GLN A 156 -9.62 22.66 0.59
N MET A 157 -8.75 21.86 -0.01
CA MET A 157 -7.96 20.85 0.72
C MET A 157 -6.84 21.47 1.57
N GLY A 158 -6.53 22.74 1.34
CA GLY A 158 -5.46 23.46 2.04
C GLY A 158 -4.11 23.37 1.33
N GLY A 159 -3.11 24.03 1.88
CA GLY A 159 -1.75 24.02 1.36
C GLY A 159 -1.06 22.68 1.58
N ARG A 160 -0.04 22.40 0.75
CA ARG A 160 0.75 21.17 0.76
C ARG A 160 1.30 20.83 2.15
N GLU A 161 1.71 21.81 2.92
CA GLU A 161 2.24 21.67 4.28
C GLU A 161 1.23 21.13 5.30
N THR A 162 -0.07 21.13 4.96
CA THR A 162 -1.15 20.67 5.84
C THR A 162 -1.50 19.20 5.63
N TRP A 163 -1.13 18.61 4.49
CA TRP A 163 -1.56 17.25 4.13
C TRP A 163 -0.44 16.37 3.56
N GLU A 164 0.74 16.88 3.22
CA GLU A 164 1.78 16.03 2.64
C GLU A 164 2.61 15.31 3.70
N LEU A 165 2.76 14.00 3.51
CA LEU A 165 3.73 13.15 4.17
C LEU A 165 4.74 12.67 3.12
N MET A 166 5.99 13.13 3.20
CA MET A 166 7.02 12.71 2.25
C MET A 166 7.57 11.35 2.61
N GLN A 167 7.52 10.41 1.66
CA GLN A 167 8.21 9.13 1.74
C GLN A 167 9.71 9.36 1.63
N ASN A 168 10.49 8.63 2.44
CA ASN A 168 11.94 8.64 2.34
C ASN A 168 12.41 7.98 1.04
N LYS A 169 13.69 8.13 0.73
CA LYS A 169 14.42 7.34 -0.25
C LYS A 169 15.55 6.61 0.44
N VAL A 170 15.96 5.47 -0.08
CA VAL A 170 17.07 4.68 0.47
C VAL A 170 18.08 4.36 -0.60
N PRO A 171 19.37 4.24 -0.26
CA PRO A 171 20.39 3.86 -1.24
C PRO A 171 20.19 2.43 -1.73
N LYS A 172 20.40 2.19 -3.01
CA LYS A 172 20.55 0.83 -3.55
C LYS A 172 21.86 0.21 -3.06
N VAL A 173 21.81 -1.09 -2.75
CA VAL A 173 22.96 -1.85 -2.25
C VAL A 173 23.56 -2.64 -3.40
N LEU A 174 24.85 -2.46 -3.73
CA LEU A 174 25.55 -3.27 -4.73
C LEU A 174 25.56 -4.74 -4.30
N ALA A 175 25.09 -5.63 -5.18
CA ALA A 175 25.01 -7.06 -4.85
C ALA A 175 26.39 -7.73 -4.70
N SER A 176 27.44 -7.18 -5.33
CA SER A 176 28.80 -7.71 -5.32
C SER A 176 29.60 -7.34 -4.09
N THR A 177 29.47 -6.10 -3.60
CA THR A 177 30.30 -5.55 -2.51
C THR A 177 29.52 -5.26 -1.24
N LEU A 178 28.18 -5.18 -1.33
CA LEU A 178 27.27 -4.73 -0.29
C LEU A 178 27.51 -3.27 0.15
N GLU A 179 28.07 -2.46 -0.74
CA GLU A 179 28.29 -1.02 -0.59
C GLU A 179 27.19 -0.21 -1.26
N PRO A 180 27.07 1.11 -0.98
CA PRO A 180 26.12 1.97 -1.69
C PRO A 180 26.40 1.97 -3.19
N ALA A 181 25.35 1.82 -4.00
CA ALA A 181 25.46 2.00 -5.44
C ALA A 181 25.84 3.43 -5.79
N THR A 182 26.65 3.59 -6.85
CA THR A 182 27.06 4.88 -7.42
C THR A 182 26.74 4.92 -8.91
N SER A 183 26.21 6.03 -9.40
CA SER A 183 25.91 6.31 -10.79
C SER A 183 26.19 7.79 -11.08
N PRO A 184 27.44 8.19 -11.30
CA PRO A 184 27.82 9.62 -11.44
C PRO A 184 27.07 10.35 -12.57
N SER A 185 26.68 9.62 -13.63
CA SER A 185 25.91 10.18 -14.75
C SER A 185 24.41 10.34 -14.46
N SER A 186 23.90 9.65 -13.43
CA SER A 186 22.48 9.63 -13.06
C SER A 186 22.31 9.39 -11.55
N PRO A 187 22.61 10.40 -10.69
CA PRO A 187 22.62 10.25 -9.23
C PRO A 187 21.27 9.75 -8.65
N ASP A 188 20.14 10.09 -9.29
CA ASP A 188 18.82 9.63 -8.86
C ASP A 188 18.66 8.10 -8.94
N GLN A 189 19.40 7.45 -9.85
CA GLN A 189 19.40 6.00 -9.98
C GLN A 189 20.12 5.27 -8.85
N GLU A 190 20.83 5.98 -8.00
CA GLU A 190 21.47 5.42 -6.79
C GLU A 190 20.47 5.13 -5.67
N TRP A 191 19.26 5.66 -5.79
CA TRP A 191 18.21 5.62 -4.79
C TRP A 191 17.03 4.78 -5.23
N CYS A 192 16.27 4.29 -4.26
CA CYS A 192 15.00 3.61 -4.48
C CYS A 192 14.01 3.92 -3.34
N PRO A 193 12.71 3.72 -3.56
CA PRO A 193 11.74 3.76 -2.48
C PRO A 193 11.99 2.63 -1.47
N PRO A 194 11.84 2.88 -0.16
CA PRO A 194 12.00 1.85 0.89
C PRO A 194 10.76 0.95 1.07
N GLY A 195 9.81 1.01 0.14
CA GLY A 195 8.51 0.36 0.27
C GLY A 195 7.54 1.17 1.15
N HIS A 196 6.29 0.73 1.19
CA HIS A 196 5.25 1.47 1.94
C HIS A 196 5.32 1.27 3.46
N GLY A 197 6.14 0.34 3.96
CA GLY A 197 6.45 0.22 5.39
C GLY A 197 7.19 1.44 5.96
N ASP A 198 7.75 2.26 5.09
CA ASP A 198 8.38 3.53 5.46
C ASP A 198 7.43 4.55 6.12
N ILE A 199 6.12 4.34 6.04
CA ILE A 199 5.12 5.22 6.67
C ILE A 199 5.42 5.47 8.16
N TYR A 200 5.90 4.46 8.88
CA TYR A 200 6.23 4.57 10.30
C TYR A 200 7.44 5.47 10.54
N ALA A 201 8.50 5.30 9.74
CA ALA A 201 9.69 6.14 9.78
C ALA A 201 9.38 7.58 9.32
N CYS A 202 8.51 7.75 8.32
CA CYS A 202 8.07 9.06 7.85
C CYS A 202 7.26 9.80 8.92
N LEU A 203 6.29 9.16 9.55
CA LEU A 203 5.49 9.77 10.61
C LEU A 203 6.37 10.22 11.80
N ALA A 204 7.32 9.38 12.19
CA ALA A 204 8.24 9.70 13.29
C ALA A 204 9.25 10.78 12.88
N GLY A 205 9.93 10.60 11.75
CA GLY A 205 11.07 11.44 11.34
C GLY A 205 10.68 12.84 10.85
N SER A 206 9.47 13.02 10.32
CA SER A 206 8.95 14.33 9.89
C SER A 206 8.34 15.15 11.03
N GLY A 207 8.14 14.57 12.22
CA GLY A 207 7.42 15.18 13.33
C GLY A 207 5.89 15.16 13.18
N TRP A 208 5.34 14.54 12.12
CA TRP A 208 3.90 14.44 11.94
C TRP A 208 3.21 13.64 13.04
N LEU A 209 3.83 12.58 13.56
CA LEU A 209 3.26 11.81 14.66
C LEU A 209 2.97 12.68 15.89
N GLU A 210 3.93 13.52 16.29
CA GLU A 210 3.76 14.42 17.44
C GLU A 210 2.74 15.53 17.15
N ARG A 211 2.72 16.07 15.95
CA ARG A 211 1.73 17.09 15.52
C ARG A 211 0.31 16.52 15.54
N LEU A 212 0.09 15.32 15.03
CA LEU A 212 -1.20 14.64 15.04
C LEU A 212 -1.66 14.38 16.48
N LEU A 213 -0.81 13.81 17.32
CA LEU A 213 -1.16 13.52 18.71
C LEU A 213 -1.44 14.80 19.51
N SER A 214 -0.68 15.87 19.31
CA SER A 214 -0.88 17.15 20.00
C SER A 214 -2.15 17.89 19.55
N SER A 215 -2.60 17.64 18.31
CA SER A 215 -3.89 18.14 17.81
C SER A 215 -5.11 17.29 18.22
N GLY A 216 -4.89 16.22 19.02
CA GLY A 216 -5.95 15.34 19.50
C GLY A 216 -6.28 14.17 18.55
N VAL A 217 -5.55 14.02 17.45
CA VAL A 217 -5.72 12.86 16.56
C VAL A 217 -5.11 11.62 17.20
N ARG A 218 -5.89 10.56 17.26
CA ARG A 218 -5.50 9.29 17.89
C ARG A 218 -5.43 8.15 16.89
N TYR A 219 -6.31 8.13 15.90
CA TYR A 219 -6.46 7.02 14.98
C TYR A 219 -6.00 7.40 13.57
N ALA A 220 -5.34 6.50 12.88
CA ALA A 220 -5.03 6.63 11.47
C ALA A 220 -5.69 5.50 10.69
N PHE A 221 -6.37 5.86 9.59
CA PHE A 221 -6.80 4.95 8.55
C PHE A 221 -5.86 5.10 7.36
N VAL A 222 -5.16 4.04 7.01
CA VAL A 222 -4.15 4.04 5.92
C VAL A 222 -4.62 3.15 4.80
N SER A 223 -4.54 3.60 3.56
CA SER A 223 -4.88 2.79 2.38
C SER A 223 -4.17 3.28 1.13
N ASN A 224 -4.16 2.45 0.09
CA ASN A 224 -3.58 2.82 -1.21
C ASN A 224 -4.47 3.83 -1.95
N SER A 225 -3.86 4.76 -2.68
CA SER A 225 -4.58 5.74 -3.51
C SER A 225 -5.24 5.11 -4.75
N ASP A 226 -4.79 3.94 -5.18
CA ASP A 226 -5.36 3.21 -6.33
C ASP A 226 -6.52 2.26 -5.95
N ASN A 227 -6.94 2.27 -4.67
CA ASN A 227 -8.10 1.55 -4.17
C ASN A 227 -9.19 2.53 -3.71
N LEU A 228 -10.11 2.89 -4.60
CA LEU A 228 -11.20 3.82 -4.31
C LEU A 228 -12.35 3.20 -3.50
N GLY A 229 -12.35 1.89 -3.31
CA GLY A 229 -13.24 1.20 -2.37
C GLY A 229 -12.81 1.34 -0.90
N ALA A 230 -11.57 1.73 -0.66
CA ALA A 230 -11.01 1.93 0.68
C ALA A 230 -11.36 3.32 1.23
N THR A 231 -12.59 3.51 1.68
CA THR A 231 -13.07 4.73 2.34
C THR A 231 -13.02 4.60 3.86
N LEU A 232 -12.95 5.72 4.57
CA LEU A 232 -13.09 5.70 6.03
C LEU A 232 -14.52 5.31 6.40
N ASP A 233 -14.66 4.18 7.11
CA ASP A 233 -15.94 3.63 7.56
C ASP A 233 -16.13 3.90 9.06
N PRO A 234 -17.18 4.65 9.45
CA PRO A 234 -17.42 4.96 10.87
C PRO A 234 -17.72 3.74 11.73
N ALA A 235 -18.29 2.65 11.17
CA ALA A 235 -18.55 1.44 11.95
C ALA A 235 -17.25 0.68 12.27
N ILE A 236 -16.35 0.56 11.29
CA ILE A 236 -15.04 -0.05 11.50
C ILE A 236 -14.20 0.83 12.44
N LEU A 237 -14.25 2.17 12.30
CA LEU A 237 -13.57 3.08 13.19
C LEU A 237 -14.06 2.94 14.64
N ALA A 238 -15.37 2.84 14.87
CA ALA A 238 -15.93 2.64 16.20
C ALA A 238 -15.52 1.28 16.78
N TRP A 239 -15.62 0.21 16.00
CA TRP A 239 -15.14 -1.11 16.40
C TRP A 239 -13.66 -1.10 16.80
N PHE A 240 -12.81 -0.48 15.99
CA PHE A 240 -11.38 -0.37 16.27
C PHE A 240 -11.11 0.44 17.56
N ALA A 241 -11.79 1.58 17.73
CA ALA A 241 -11.65 2.42 18.90
C ALA A 241 -12.12 1.72 20.20
N ASP A 242 -13.21 0.96 20.13
CA ASP A 242 -13.79 0.25 21.27
C ASP A 242 -13.03 -1.04 21.62
N SER A 243 -12.38 -1.67 20.64
CA SER A 243 -11.55 -2.85 20.86
C SER A 243 -10.27 -2.58 21.66
N GLY A 244 -9.79 -1.33 21.66
CA GLY A 244 -8.51 -0.97 22.28
C GLY A 244 -7.29 -1.57 21.60
N MET A 245 -7.43 -2.16 20.41
CA MET A 245 -6.32 -2.71 19.65
C MET A 245 -5.33 -1.62 19.23
N PRO A 246 -4.02 -1.89 19.26
CA PRO A 246 -3.00 -0.94 18.79
C PRO A 246 -2.96 -0.82 17.27
N PHE A 247 -3.34 -1.90 16.58
CA PHE A 247 -3.26 -2.05 15.13
C PHE A 247 -4.32 -3.05 14.65
N ALA A 248 -4.95 -2.77 13.53
CA ALA A 248 -5.83 -3.73 12.87
C ALA A 248 -5.69 -3.68 11.34
N MET A 249 -5.83 -4.83 10.69
CA MET A 249 -5.77 -5.00 9.24
C MET A 249 -7.16 -5.34 8.70
N GLU A 250 -7.61 -4.63 7.67
CA GLU A 250 -8.74 -5.10 6.86
C GLU A 250 -8.27 -6.20 5.92
N VAL A 251 -8.96 -7.33 5.95
CA VAL A 251 -8.72 -8.46 5.04
C VAL A 251 -9.99 -8.82 4.31
N THR A 252 -9.85 -9.40 3.13
CA THR A 252 -11.01 -9.88 2.35
C THR A 252 -10.81 -11.34 1.98
N ARG A 253 -11.90 -12.06 1.71
CA ARG A 253 -11.78 -13.45 1.24
C ARG A 253 -11.06 -13.51 -0.09
N ARG A 254 -10.09 -14.43 -0.19
CA ARG A 254 -9.33 -14.66 -1.41
C ARG A 254 -10.21 -15.23 -2.51
N THR A 255 -9.86 -14.86 -3.74
CA THR A 255 -10.42 -15.41 -4.97
C THR A 255 -9.30 -16.00 -5.82
N GLU A 256 -9.64 -16.66 -6.92
CA GLU A 256 -8.66 -17.19 -7.88
C GLU A 256 -7.63 -16.13 -8.34
N SER A 257 -8.06 -14.87 -8.45
CA SER A 257 -7.18 -13.75 -8.83
C SER A 257 -6.15 -13.40 -7.77
N ASP A 258 -6.36 -13.81 -6.52
CA ASP A 258 -5.54 -13.44 -5.36
C ASP A 258 -4.52 -14.51 -4.96
N LYS A 259 -4.47 -15.64 -5.69
CA LYS A 259 -3.61 -16.79 -5.35
C LYS A 259 -2.13 -16.44 -5.12
N LYS A 260 -1.64 -15.42 -5.81
CA LYS A 260 -0.25 -14.98 -5.73
C LYS A 260 -0.02 -13.80 -4.78
N GLY A 261 -1.06 -13.31 -4.11
CA GLY A 261 -0.95 -12.20 -3.19
C GLY A 261 -0.80 -12.63 -1.74
N GLY A 262 -0.34 -11.70 -0.89
CA GLY A 262 -0.10 -11.94 0.52
C GLY A 262 -1.36 -12.32 1.29
N HIS A 263 -1.21 -13.22 2.25
CA HIS A 263 -2.30 -13.68 3.10
C HIS A 263 -2.00 -13.49 4.58
N LEU A 264 -3.05 -13.33 5.37
CA LEU A 264 -2.97 -13.32 6.82
C LEU A 264 -2.81 -14.76 7.35
N ALA A 265 -1.91 -14.93 8.29
CA ALA A 265 -1.70 -16.19 9.01
C ALA A 265 -1.46 -15.92 10.50
N VAL A 266 -1.38 -16.98 11.30
CA VAL A 266 -1.04 -16.94 12.71
C VAL A 266 0.29 -17.65 12.92
N ARG A 267 1.24 -17.03 13.59
CA ARG A 267 2.52 -17.63 13.94
C ARG A 267 2.34 -18.63 15.07
N LEU A 268 2.81 -19.85 14.88
CA LEU A 268 2.64 -20.93 15.87
C LEU A 268 3.42 -20.70 17.18
N SER A 269 4.55 -19.99 17.11
CA SER A 269 5.40 -19.80 18.30
C SER A 269 4.84 -18.86 19.35
N ASP A 270 4.01 -17.88 18.97
CA ASP A 270 3.51 -16.85 19.87
C ASP A 270 2.02 -16.50 19.68
N GLY A 271 1.35 -17.12 18.71
CA GLY A 271 -0.07 -16.92 18.40
C GLY A 271 -0.39 -15.56 17.76
N ARG A 272 0.60 -14.78 17.34
CA ARG A 272 0.37 -13.47 16.71
C ARG A 272 -0.02 -13.60 15.26
N PHE A 273 -0.82 -12.67 14.80
CA PHE A 273 -1.03 -12.50 13.35
C PHE A 273 0.27 -12.09 12.67
N LEU A 274 0.46 -12.58 11.46
CA LEU A 274 1.50 -12.14 10.55
C LEU A 274 0.95 -12.05 9.12
N LEU A 275 1.59 -11.22 8.31
CA LEU A 275 1.35 -11.13 6.87
C LEU A 275 2.45 -11.91 6.15
N ARG A 276 2.07 -12.97 5.41
CA ARG A 276 3.00 -13.71 4.55
C ARG A 276 2.82 -13.27 3.10
N GLU A 277 3.82 -12.61 2.56
CA GLU A 277 3.86 -12.21 1.16
C GLU A 277 4.44 -13.33 0.27
N SER A 278 4.13 -13.30 -1.03
CA SER A 278 4.65 -14.31 -1.97
C SER A 278 6.18 -14.37 -2.01
N ALA A 279 6.85 -13.25 -1.81
CA ALA A 279 8.30 -13.17 -1.72
C ALA A 279 8.89 -13.88 -0.47
N GLN A 280 8.06 -14.18 0.52
CA GLN A 280 8.41 -14.86 1.77
C GLN A 280 8.01 -16.35 1.77
N CYS A 281 7.43 -16.82 0.68
CA CYS A 281 7.03 -18.21 0.52
C CYS A 281 8.17 -19.06 -0.01
N LEU A 282 8.48 -20.16 0.68
CA LEU A 282 9.39 -21.18 0.15
C LEU A 282 8.78 -21.80 -1.10
N LYS A 283 9.64 -22.17 -2.06
CA LYS A 283 9.18 -22.78 -3.32
C LYS A 283 8.39 -24.08 -3.09
N ASP A 284 8.78 -24.86 -2.11
CA ASP A 284 8.11 -26.12 -1.78
C ASP A 284 6.74 -25.89 -1.11
N ASP A 285 6.52 -24.72 -0.53
CA ASP A 285 5.26 -24.31 0.12
C ASP A 285 4.28 -23.63 -0.85
N GLU A 286 4.66 -23.37 -2.10
CA GLU A 286 3.88 -22.59 -3.05
C GLU A 286 2.45 -23.11 -3.21
N LYS A 287 2.26 -24.44 -3.18
CA LYS A 287 0.95 -25.07 -3.26
C LYS A 287 0.04 -24.69 -2.10
N HIS A 288 0.57 -24.67 -0.86
CA HIS A 288 -0.18 -24.27 0.33
C HIS A 288 -0.44 -22.75 0.33
N PHE A 289 0.57 -21.95 -0.04
CA PHE A 289 0.43 -20.51 -0.18
C PHE A 289 -0.70 -20.11 -1.14
N GLN A 290 -0.84 -20.81 -2.25
CA GLN A 290 -1.87 -20.55 -3.27
C GLN A 290 -3.22 -21.19 -2.97
N ASP A 291 -3.33 -22.00 -1.91
CA ASP A 291 -4.59 -22.59 -1.48
C ASP A 291 -5.45 -21.55 -0.77
N ILE A 292 -6.48 -21.05 -1.50
CA ILE A 292 -7.38 -20.01 -1.03
C ILE A 292 -8.43 -20.53 -0.03
N ASP A 293 -8.63 -21.83 0.07
CA ASP A 293 -9.51 -22.46 1.05
C ASP A 293 -8.78 -22.68 2.38
N LEU A 294 -7.47 -22.89 2.35
CA LEU A 294 -6.61 -22.97 3.52
C LEU A 294 -6.32 -21.57 4.08
N HIS A 295 -5.65 -20.73 3.32
CA HIS A 295 -5.33 -19.35 3.68
C HIS A 295 -6.34 -18.38 3.06
N ARG A 296 -7.45 -18.17 3.76
CA ARG A 296 -8.67 -17.53 3.21
C ARG A 296 -8.59 -16.02 3.09
N TYR A 297 -7.70 -15.36 3.83
CA TYR A 297 -7.73 -13.91 3.99
C TYR A 297 -6.59 -13.21 3.27
N PHE A 298 -6.97 -12.36 2.32
CA PHE A 298 -6.09 -11.52 1.53
C PHE A 298 -5.89 -10.16 2.21
N ASN A 299 -4.66 -9.66 2.26
CA ASN A 299 -4.36 -8.32 2.75
C ASN A 299 -4.84 -7.25 1.76
N THR A 300 -5.75 -6.39 2.20
CA THR A 300 -6.25 -5.28 1.38
C THR A 300 -5.34 -4.06 1.37
N ASN A 301 -4.31 -4.02 2.20
CA ASN A 301 -3.51 -2.83 2.52
C ASN A 301 -4.32 -1.67 3.12
N ASN A 302 -5.47 -1.96 3.73
CA ASN A 302 -6.21 -1.01 4.55
C ASN A 302 -5.89 -1.28 6.02
N LEU A 303 -5.32 -0.31 6.70
CA LEU A 303 -4.82 -0.45 8.06
C LEU A 303 -5.44 0.58 9.00
N TRP A 304 -5.66 0.17 10.23
CA TRP A 304 -6.08 1.01 11.35
C TRP A 304 -4.98 1.03 12.40
N ILE A 305 -4.56 2.21 12.83
CA ILE A 305 -3.42 2.38 13.73
C ILE A 305 -3.82 3.32 14.87
N ASP A 306 -3.65 2.90 16.12
CA ASP A 306 -3.65 3.81 17.27
C ASP A 306 -2.29 4.51 17.33
N LEU A 307 -2.25 5.81 17.04
CA LEU A 307 -1.03 6.61 17.00
C LEU A 307 -0.33 6.71 18.36
N ARG A 308 -1.07 6.56 19.47
CA ARG A 308 -0.48 6.48 20.82
C ARG A 308 0.28 5.18 21.00
N ALA A 309 -0.32 4.07 20.56
CA ALA A 309 0.35 2.77 20.56
C ALA A 309 1.56 2.74 19.63
N LEU A 310 1.45 3.37 18.44
CA LEU A 310 2.58 3.54 17.54
C LEU A 310 3.73 4.32 18.21
N LYS A 311 3.45 5.43 18.90
CA LYS A 311 4.46 6.19 19.64
C LYS A 311 5.15 5.35 20.71
N VAL A 312 4.40 4.55 21.45
CA VAL A 312 4.94 3.62 22.48
C VAL A 312 5.83 2.57 21.82
N ALA A 313 5.37 1.95 20.74
CA ALA A 313 6.14 0.93 20.02
C ALA A 313 7.45 1.48 19.44
N LEU A 314 7.43 2.68 18.86
CA LEU A 314 8.63 3.37 18.40
C LEU A 314 9.60 3.65 19.54
N ALA A 315 9.11 4.15 20.69
CA ALA A 315 9.95 4.41 21.85
C ALA A 315 10.61 3.14 22.42
N ALA A 316 9.87 2.02 22.41
CA ALA A 316 10.39 0.73 22.87
C ALA A 316 11.44 0.10 21.96
N ASN A 317 11.51 0.53 20.68
CA ASN A 317 12.38 -0.04 19.66
C ASN A 317 13.30 1.03 19.03
N GLU A 318 13.86 1.89 19.84
CA GLU A 318 14.83 2.92 19.41
C GLU A 318 14.35 3.82 18.25
N GLY A 319 13.04 4.06 18.17
CA GLY A 319 12.43 4.94 17.16
C GLY A 319 12.07 4.26 15.85
N LEU A 320 12.00 2.94 15.79
CA LEU A 320 11.59 2.20 14.60
C LEU A 320 10.55 1.10 14.89
N ILE A 321 9.83 0.69 13.86
CA ILE A 321 9.04 -0.54 13.87
C ILE A 321 9.87 -1.60 13.13
N PRO A 322 10.19 -2.74 13.75
CA PRO A 322 11.08 -3.76 13.20
C PRO A 322 10.36 -4.61 12.14
N LEU A 323 10.18 -4.03 10.96
CA LEU A 323 9.54 -4.71 9.83
C LEU A 323 10.50 -5.69 9.16
N PRO A 324 10.04 -6.88 8.75
CA PRO A 324 10.83 -7.81 7.94
C PRO A 324 11.16 -7.17 6.58
N PRO A 325 12.44 -7.20 6.16
CA PRO A 325 12.83 -6.64 4.88
C PRO A 325 12.40 -7.53 3.71
N ILE A 326 12.04 -6.90 2.60
CA ILE A 326 11.82 -7.51 1.30
C ILE A 326 13.02 -7.18 0.42
N MET A 327 13.74 -8.19 -0.05
CA MET A 327 14.97 -8.05 -0.82
C MET A 327 14.70 -8.22 -2.32
N ASN A 328 14.63 -7.11 -3.04
CA ASN A 328 14.38 -7.11 -4.48
C ASN A 328 15.68 -7.02 -5.28
N LYS A 329 16.00 -8.05 -6.05
CA LYS A 329 17.16 -8.06 -6.95
C LYS A 329 16.81 -7.28 -8.22
N LYS A 330 17.57 -6.24 -8.52
CA LYS A 330 17.41 -5.31 -9.64
C LYS A 330 18.78 -4.94 -10.21
N THR A 331 18.79 -3.95 -11.10
CA THR A 331 20.00 -3.27 -11.58
C THR A 331 19.98 -1.81 -11.16
N VAL A 332 21.13 -1.13 -11.21
CA VAL A 332 21.25 0.32 -10.92
C VAL A 332 20.33 1.08 -11.87
N ASP A 333 20.48 0.85 -13.17
CA ASP A 333 19.54 1.33 -14.18
C ASP A 333 18.55 0.21 -14.53
N PRO A 334 17.25 0.37 -14.22
CA PRO A 334 16.24 -0.66 -14.51
C PRO A 334 15.99 -0.85 -16.02
N ARG A 335 16.46 0.07 -16.88
CA ARG A 335 16.35 -0.01 -18.33
C ARG A 335 17.57 -0.68 -18.98
N ASP A 336 18.67 -0.84 -18.22
CA ASP A 336 19.91 -1.48 -18.67
C ASP A 336 20.21 -2.73 -17.84
N ALA A 337 19.96 -3.89 -18.42
CA ALA A 337 20.24 -5.18 -17.79
C ALA A 337 21.74 -5.44 -17.60
N ALA A 338 22.63 -4.69 -18.29
CA ALA A 338 24.07 -4.79 -18.13
C ALA A 338 24.61 -3.88 -17.01
N SER A 339 23.79 -2.96 -16.46
CA SER A 339 24.20 -2.13 -15.35
C SER A 339 24.40 -2.97 -14.07
N PRO A 340 25.19 -2.49 -13.09
CA PRO A 340 25.53 -3.28 -11.92
C PRO A 340 24.30 -3.83 -11.19
N ALA A 341 24.35 -5.09 -10.77
CA ALA A 341 23.31 -5.72 -9.96
C ALA A 341 23.23 -5.09 -8.56
N VAL A 342 22.03 -4.82 -8.11
CA VAL A 342 21.74 -4.26 -6.78
C VAL A 342 20.66 -5.06 -6.05
N VAL A 343 20.66 -4.91 -4.73
CA VAL A 343 19.56 -5.29 -3.85
C VAL A 343 18.85 -4.00 -3.43
N GLN A 344 17.56 -3.90 -3.69
CA GLN A 344 16.69 -2.87 -3.13
C GLN A 344 16.02 -3.45 -1.89
N LEU A 345 16.15 -2.73 -0.77
CA LEU A 345 15.60 -3.11 0.52
C LEU A 345 14.28 -2.35 0.73
N GLU A 346 13.19 -3.08 0.75
CA GLU A 346 11.86 -2.55 0.95
C GLU A 346 11.21 -3.15 2.19
N THR A 347 10.17 -2.51 2.70
CA THR A 347 9.33 -3.04 3.78
C THR A 347 7.86 -2.84 3.46
N ALA A 348 7.01 -3.74 3.95
CA ALA A 348 5.57 -3.68 3.80
C ALA A 348 4.90 -3.16 5.08
N MET A 349 4.00 -2.18 4.97
CA MET A 349 3.33 -1.61 6.15
C MET A 349 2.45 -2.62 6.90
N GLY A 350 1.84 -3.56 6.17
CA GLY A 350 0.99 -4.59 6.77
C GLY A 350 1.75 -5.58 7.65
N ALA A 351 3.06 -5.77 7.41
CA ALA A 351 3.89 -6.60 8.27
C ALA A 351 3.99 -6.08 9.71
N ALA A 352 3.64 -4.80 9.97
CA ALA A 352 3.58 -4.26 11.32
C ALA A 352 2.56 -4.97 12.22
N ILE A 353 1.61 -5.73 11.69
CA ILE A 353 0.65 -6.51 12.48
C ILE A 353 1.37 -7.45 13.48
N GLU A 354 2.52 -7.98 13.12
CA GLU A 354 3.32 -8.84 14.00
C GLU A 354 4.14 -8.08 15.05
N CYS A 355 4.30 -6.76 14.87
CA CYS A 355 5.09 -5.92 15.78
C CYS A 355 4.27 -5.41 16.98
N PHE A 356 2.94 -5.47 16.91
CA PHE A 356 2.05 -4.99 17.97
C PHE A 356 1.41 -6.15 18.72
N ALA A 357 1.67 -6.25 20.03
CA ALA A 357 0.95 -7.19 20.88
C ALA A 357 -0.54 -6.81 20.94
N GLY A 358 -1.43 -7.74 20.66
CA GLY A 358 -2.87 -7.49 20.62
C GLY A 358 -3.36 -6.84 19.31
N ALA A 359 -2.55 -6.83 18.25
CA ALA A 359 -3.01 -6.47 16.92
C ALA A 359 -4.13 -7.42 16.46
N GLY A 360 -5.06 -6.91 15.65
CA GLY A 360 -6.20 -7.66 15.14
C GLY A 360 -6.37 -7.54 13.64
N ALA A 361 -7.39 -8.24 13.15
CA ALA A 361 -7.83 -8.14 11.77
C ALA A 361 -9.36 -8.19 11.71
N ILE A 362 -9.93 -7.64 10.65
CA ILE A 362 -11.37 -7.66 10.39
C ILE A 362 -11.62 -8.05 8.93
N GLU A 363 -12.53 -9.01 8.72
CA GLU A 363 -12.98 -9.38 7.38
C GLU A 363 -13.88 -8.27 6.83
N VAL A 364 -13.55 -7.78 5.64
CA VAL A 364 -14.34 -6.78 4.91
C VAL A 364 -14.86 -7.35 3.58
N SER A 365 -16.01 -6.87 3.15
CA SER A 365 -16.53 -7.17 1.82
C SER A 365 -15.57 -6.70 0.73
N ARG A 366 -15.52 -7.42 -0.39
CA ARG A 366 -14.75 -7.02 -1.58
C ARG A 366 -15.18 -5.69 -2.19
N VAL A 367 -16.31 -5.15 -1.79
CA VAL A 367 -16.72 -3.78 -2.14
C VAL A 367 -15.65 -2.76 -1.71
N ARG A 368 -14.92 -3.02 -0.63
CA ARG A 368 -13.84 -2.17 -0.12
C ARG A 368 -12.48 -2.41 -0.81
N PHE A 369 -12.42 -3.36 -1.76
CA PHE A 369 -11.17 -3.76 -2.38
C PHE A 369 -11.28 -3.83 -3.90
N ALA A 370 -10.96 -2.73 -4.57
CA ALA A 370 -10.93 -2.59 -6.02
C ALA A 370 -9.62 -1.93 -6.49
N PRO A 371 -8.44 -2.55 -6.18
CA PRO A 371 -7.15 -1.97 -6.54
C PRO A 371 -6.94 -2.04 -8.05
N VAL A 372 -6.31 -1.00 -8.60
CA VAL A 372 -5.92 -0.97 -10.01
C VAL A 372 -4.41 -1.17 -10.09
N LYS A 373 -3.94 -2.36 -10.45
CA LYS A 373 -2.52 -2.68 -10.60
C LYS A 373 -2.09 -2.82 -12.06
N THR A 374 -3.04 -3.15 -12.92
CA THR A 374 -2.84 -3.39 -14.35
C THR A 374 -3.86 -2.62 -15.18
N THR A 375 -3.64 -2.56 -16.49
CA THR A 375 -4.60 -2.01 -17.45
C THR A 375 -5.88 -2.85 -17.53
N SER A 376 -5.82 -4.14 -17.23
CA SER A 376 -7.01 -4.99 -17.09
C SER A 376 -7.89 -4.52 -15.93
N ASP A 377 -7.29 -4.22 -14.77
CA ASP A 377 -8.00 -3.66 -13.62
C ASP A 377 -8.58 -2.29 -13.97
N LEU A 378 -7.82 -1.46 -14.68
CA LEU A 378 -8.27 -0.13 -15.11
C LEU A 378 -9.49 -0.22 -16.04
N LEU A 379 -9.47 -1.13 -17.01
CA LEU A 379 -10.62 -1.36 -17.89
C LEU A 379 -11.85 -1.81 -17.09
N ALA A 380 -11.66 -2.72 -16.13
CA ALA A 380 -12.74 -3.20 -15.26
C ALA A 380 -13.38 -2.04 -14.48
N VAL A 381 -12.58 -1.23 -13.78
CA VAL A 381 -13.11 -0.12 -12.96
C VAL A 381 -13.69 1.03 -13.78
N ARG A 382 -13.24 1.22 -15.01
CA ARG A 382 -13.83 2.19 -15.96
C ARG A 382 -15.19 1.75 -16.50
N SER A 383 -15.47 0.43 -16.51
CA SER A 383 -16.72 -0.13 -17.06
C SER A 383 -17.90 0.00 -16.07
N ASP A 384 -19.08 -0.40 -16.54
CA ASP A 384 -20.32 -0.51 -15.75
C ASP A 384 -20.35 -1.72 -14.79
N ALA A 385 -19.30 -2.56 -14.79
CA ALA A 385 -19.12 -3.58 -13.75
C ALA A 385 -18.87 -2.95 -12.36
N TYR A 386 -18.44 -1.69 -12.33
CA TYR A 386 -18.28 -0.89 -11.11
C TYR A 386 -19.16 0.37 -11.22
N GLU A 387 -19.68 0.82 -10.10
CA GLU A 387 -20.42 2.06 -9.98
C GLU A 387 -19.71 3.06 -9.07
N LEU A 388 -19.85 4.34 -9.39
CA LEU A 388 -19.43 5.43 -8.51
C LEU A 388 -20.65 5.84 -7.67
N THR A 389 -20.54 5.70 -6.36
CA THR A 389 -21.62 6.04 -5.42
C THR A 389 -21.67 7.54 -5.14
N GLU A 390 -22.73 8.00 -4.47
CA GLU A 390 -22.91 9.42 -4.08
C GLU A 390 -21.81 9.91 -3.13
N ASP A 391 -21.21 9.02 -2.37
CA ASP A 391 -20.07 9.27 -1.49
C ASP A 391 -18.70 9.13 -2.19
N PHE A 392 -18.72 9.12 -3.54
CA PHE A 392 -17.51 9.00 -4.38
C PHE A 392 -16.70 7.73 -4.15
N CYS A 393 -17.32 6.68 -3.61
CA CYS A 393 -16.74 5.36 -3.51
C CYS A 393 -16.91 4.60 -4.82
N LEU A 394 -15.84 3.97 -5.31
CA LEU A 394 -15.92 3.09 -6.46
C LEU A 394 -16.12 1.66 -5.96
N ARG A 395 -17.26 1.07 -6.23
CA ARG A 395 -17.60 -0.27 -5.80
C ARG A 395 -18.13 -1.13 -6.94
N LEU A 396 -17.96 -2.43 -6.76
CA LEU A 396 -18.52 -3.40 -7.70
C LEU A 396 -20.05 -3.27 -7.73
N HIS A 397 -20.62 -3.28 -8.94
CA HIS A 397 -22.07 -3.17 -9.12
C HIS A 397 -22.81 -4.31 -8.37
N PRO A 398 -23.89 -4.03 -7.61
CA PRO A 398 -24.57 -5.01 -6.76
C PRO A 398 -25.00 -6.30 -7.47
N SER A 399 -25.44 -6.20 -8.74
CA SER A 399 -25.86 -7.35 -9.54
C SER A 399 -24.73 -8.37 -9.81
N ARG A 400 -23.49 -8.01 -9.53
CA ARG A 400 -22.35 -8.90 -9.68
C ARG A 400 -22.10 -9.80 -8.46
N ASN A 401 -22.85 -9.63 -7.38
CA ASN A 401 -22.77 -10.47 -6.18
C ASN A 401 -21.32 -10.67 -5.67
N GLY A 402 -20.52 -9.59 -5.64
CA GLY A 402 -19.15 -9.63 -5.15
C GLY A 402 -18.11 -10.24 -6.11
N GLN A 403 -18.50 -10.60 -7.33
CA GLN A 403 -17.61 -11.24 -8.32
C GLN A 403 -17.14 -10.21 -9.37
N PRO A 404 -15.89 -9.72 -9.30
CA PRO A 404 -15.34 -8.84 -10.33
C PRO A 404 -15.20 -9.58 -11.67
N PRO A 405 -15.21 -8.87 -12.81
CA PRO A 405 -14.91 -9.49 -14.09
C PRO A 405 -13.45 -9.92 -14.13
N HIS A 406 -13.18 -11.14 -14.60
CA HIS A 406 -11.81 -11.62 -14.77
C HIS A 406 -11.32 -11.22 -16.17
N LEU A 407 -10.44 -10.21 -16.24
CA LEU A 407 -9.93 -9.69 -17.50
C LEU A 407 -8.47 -10.08 -17.71
N HIS A 408 -8.18 -10.59 -18.89
CA HIS A 408 -6.82 -10.85 -19.32
C HIS A 408 -6.59 -10.26 -20.72
N LEU A 409 -5.93 -9.11 -20.77
CA LEU A 409 -5.62 -8.39 -22.00
C LEU A 409 -4.22 -8.77 -22.51
N ASP A 410 -4.03 -8.73 -23.82
CA ASP A 410 -2.73 -9.01 -24.45
C ASP A 410 -1.65 -8.06 -23.91
N GLN A 411 -0.66 -8.63 -23.22
CA GLN A 411 0.38 -7.86 -22.54
C GLN A 411 1.36 -7.15 -23.52
N LYS A 412 1.40 -7.57 -24.78
CA LYS A 412 2.22 -6.90 -25.80
C LYS A 412 1.58 -5.59 -26.27
N LEU A 413 0.25 -5.56 -26.27
CA LEU A 413 -0.53 -4.44 -26.82
C LEU A 413 -1.13 -3.56 -25.73
N CYS A 414 -1.64 -4.14 -24.67
CA CYS A 414 -2.40 -3.45 -23.63
C CYS A 414 -1.69 -3.34 -22.28
N LYS A 415 -0.38 -3.66 -22.18
CA LYS A 415 0.36 -3.51 -20.93
C LYS A 415 0.42 -2.06 -20.45
N LEU A 416 0.57 -1.13 -21.39
CA LEU A 416 0.65 0.31 -21.15
C LEU A 416 -0.73 0.95 -21.33
N VAL A 417 -0.96 2.08 -20.66
CA VAL A 417 -2.24 2.80 -20.73
C VAL A 417 -2.53 3.26 -22.15
N ASP A 418 -1.55 3.80 -22.87
CA ASP A 418 -1.72 4.23 -24.27
C ASP A 418 -2.18 3.07 -25.18
N GLY A 419 -1.61 1.88 -24.97
CA GLY A 419 -2.02 0.68 -25.69
C GLY A 419 -3.43 0.24 -25.33
N LEU A 420 -3.81 0.35 -24.06
CA LEU A 420 -5.18 0.11 -23.64
C LEU A 420 -6.16 1.07 -24.35
N GLU A 421 -5.87 2.37 -24.37
CA GLU A 421 -6.71 3.40 -24.96
C GLU A 421 -6.82 3.27 -26.48
N GLN A 422 -5.75 2.82 -27.15
CA GLN A 422 -5.78 2.51 -28.59
C GLN A 422 -6.68 1.30 -28.92
N ASN A 423 -6.64 0.24 -28.09
CA ASN A 423 -7.42 -0.97 -28.33
C ASN A 423 -8.87 -0.85 -27.80
N PHE A 424 -9.08 -0.03 -26.77
CA PHE A 424 -10.37 0.23 -26.15
C PHE A 424 -10.66 1.75 -26.09
N PRO A 425 -10.82 2.42 -27.27
CA PRO A 425 -11.15 3.85 -27.32
C PRO A 425 -12.51 4.14 -26.67
N HIS A 426 -13.37 3.12 -26.59
CA HIS A 426 -14.62 3.16 -25.88
C HIS A 426 -14.66 2.03 -24.82
N THR A 427 -14.99 2.38 -23.60
CA THR A 427 -15.12 1.39 -22.53
C THR A 427 -16.35 0.51 -22.78
N PRO A 428 -16.20 -0.82 -22.91
CA PRO A 428 -17.33 -1.73 -23.10
C PRO A 428 -18.14 -1.92 -21.82
N SER A 429 -19.39 -2.39 -21.96
CA SER A 429 -20.15 -2.93 -20.83
C SER A 429 -19.57 -4.28 -20.42
N LEU A 430 -19.19 -4.38 -19.15
CA LEU A 430 -18.70 -5.61 -18.51
C LEU A 430 -19.65 -6.09 -17.38
N LEU A 431 -20.82 -5.48 -17.23
CA LEU A 431 -21.78 -5.78 -16.17
C LEU A 431 -22.12 -7.27 -16.08
N HIS A 432 -22.24 -7.93 -17.23
CA HIS A 432 -22.58 -9.36 -17.34
C HIS A 432 -21.42 -10.23 -17.82
N CYS A 433 -20.21 -9.67 -17.87
CA CYS A 433 -18.99 -10.38 -18.25
C CYS A 433 -18.39 -11.10 -17.05
N ARG A 434 -18.26 -12.43 -17.08
CA ARG A 434 -17.53 -13.19 -16.06
C ARG A 434 -16.04 -13.19 -16.34
N SER A 435 -15.68 -13.44 -17.60
CA SER A 435 -14.28 -13.41 -18.03
C SER A 435 -14.15 -12.89 -19.45
N LEU A 436 -13.07 -12.16 -19.72
CA LEU A 436 -12.69 -11.67 -21.05
C LEU A 436 -11.21 -11.92 -21.27
N LEU A 437 -10.92 -12.73 -22.28
CA LEU A 437 -9.56 -13.01 -22.70
C LEU A 437 -9.33 -12.39 -24.10
N VAL A 438 -8.38 -11.48 -24.21
CA VAL A 438 -8.07 -10.76 -25.45
C VAL A 438 -6.66 -11.13 -25.91
N HIS A 439 -6.53 -11.67 -27.11
CA HIS A 439 -5.28 -11.97 -27.77
C HIS A 439 -5.18 -11.22 -29.09
N GLY A 440 -4.08 -10.53 -29.31
CA GLY A 440 -3.86 -9.71 -30.50
C GLY A 440 -4.59 -8.37 -30.48
N PRO A 441 -4.50 -7.61 -31.58
CA PRO A 441 -5.08 -6.29 -31.69
C PRO A 441 -6.62 -6.35 -31.77
N VAL A 442 -7.25 -5.45 -31.05
CA VAL A 442 -8.71 -5.25 -31.06
C VAL A 442 -8.99 -3.76 -31.17
N GLU A 443 -10.12 -3.41 -31.75
CA GLU A 443 -10.66 -2.06 -31.71
C GLU A 443 -12.09 -2.16 -31.14
N CYS A 444 -12.22 -1.76 -29.88
CA CYS A 444 -13.51 -1.84 -29.18
C CYS A 444 -14.34 -0.59 -29.50
N GLY A 445 -15.35 -0.74 -30.37
CA GLY A 445 -16.28 0.33 -30.73
C GLY A 445 -17.21 0.75 -29.60
N ALA A 446 -17.95 1.83 -29.82
CA ALA A 446 -18.95 2.30 -28.87
C ALA A 446 -20.10 1.29 -28.72
N GLY A 447 -20.62 1.15 -27.50
CA GLY A 447 -21.78 0.30 -27.20
C GLY A 447 -21.51 -1.20 -27.18
N VAL A 448 -20.27 -1.64 -27.24
CA VAL A 448 -19.89 -3.06 -27.13
C VAL A 448 -20.25 -3.60 -25.73
N VAL A 449 -20.87 -4.77 -25.70
CA VAL A 449 -21.28 -5.48 -24.46
C VAL A 449 -20.70 -6.88 -24.46
N PHE A 450 -19.90 -7.20 -23.45
CA PHE A 450 -19.41 -8.56 -23.23
C PHE A 450 -20.29 -9.30 -22.22
N LYS A 451 -20.60 -10.57 -22.51
CA LYS A 451 -21.42 -11.44 -21.65
C LYS A 451 -20.79 -12.83 -21.53
N GLY A 452 -20.87 -13.46 -20.37
CA GLY A 452 -20.42 -14.84 -20.13
C GLY A 452 -19.06 -14.99 -19.47
#